data_70ef27bf0db53221646be213f5fd0d6b
#
_entry.id   70ef27bf0db53221646be213f5fd0d6b
#
_cell.length_a   1.000
_cell.length_b   1.000
_cell.length_c   1.000
_cell.angle_alpha   90.00
_cell.angle_beta   90.00
_cell.angle_gamma   90.00
#
_symmetry.space_group_name_H-M   'P 1'
#
loop_
_entity.id
_entity.type
_entity.pdbx_description
1 polymer ?
#
loop_
_entity_poly.entity_id
_entity_poly.type
_entity_poly.pdbx_seq_one_letter_code
_entity_poly.pdbx_strand_id
1 'polypeptide(L)'
;MENVMVFNHPLIQHKISILRNKSTGTNEFRALIEEIAMLMGYEALRDLPLEDVKVETPLETCMTPMIAGRKLAVVPILRAGLGMVNGVLALVPSAKVGHIGLYRDEVTHEPHEYYCKLPSPIEERTIIVTDPMLATGGSAVSAVDFIKQHGGKKIKFMAIIAAPEGLERLHKAHPDIQIYVGHLDRCLNEDAYICPGLGDAGDRIFGTK
;
A
#
# COMPACT_ATOMS: atom_id res chain seq x y z
N MET A 1 17.69 -1.66 6.98
CA MET A 1 17.28 -1.90 5.58
C MET A 1 17.18 -0.55 4.90
N GLU A 2 17.89 -0.36 3.83
CA GLU A 2 17.93 0.91 3.11
C GLU A 2 16.58 1.16 2.44
N ASN A 3 15.84 1.50 2.02
CA ASN A 3 14.53 1.69 1.37
C ASN A 3 13.30 1.23 2.19
N VAL A 4 13.44 1.07 3.50
CA VAL A 4 12.34 0.71 4.39
C VAL A 4 12.07 1.84 5.37
N MET A 5 10.84 2.32 5.40
CA MET A 5 10.35 3.29 6.37
C MET A 5 9.30 2.67 7.26
N VAL A 6 9.58 2.61 8.56
CA VAL A 6 8.60 2.27 9.60
C VAL A 6 8.16 3.57 10.26
N PHE A 7 6.86 3.85 10.24
CA PHE A 7 6.31 5.08 10.78
C PHE A 7 6.31 5.08 12.31
N ASN A 8 6.73 6.19 12.89
CA ASN A 8 6.65 6.46 14.34
C ASN A 8 5.74 7.65 14.66
N HIS A 9 4.98 8.14 13.67
CA HIS A 9 4.13 9.30 13.84
C HIS A 9 2.99 9.02 14.84
N PRO A 10 2.79 9.86 15.89
CA PRO A 10 1.83 9.58 16.97
C PRO A 10 0.40 9.35 16.46
N LEU A 11 -0.04 10.11 15.46
CA LEU A 11 -1.39 9.98 14.91
C LEU A 11 -1.59 8.62 14.20
N ILE A 12 -0.59 8.15 13.45
CA ILE A 12 -0.64 6.83 12.78
C ILE A 12 -0.69 5.74 13.86
N GLN A 13 0.18 5.80 14.89
CA GLN A 13 0.22 4.82 15.97
C GLN A 13 -1.10 4.79 16.77
N HIS A 14 -1.68 5.96 17.05
CA HIS A 14 -2.98 6.07 17.72
C HIS A 14 -4.08 5.37 16.91
N LYS A 15 -4.17 5.64 15.61
CA LYS A 15 -5.17 5.03 14.73
C LYS A 15 -4.98 3.52 14.59
N ILE A 16 -3.74 3.05 14.50
CA ILE A 16 -3.42 1.61 14.51
C ILE A 16 -3.86 0.97 15.84
N SER A 17 -3.69 1.65 16.97
CA SER A 17 -4.14 1.14 18.27
C SER A 17 -5.65 0.94 18.34
N ILE A 18 -6.44 1.86 17.79
CA ILE A 18 -7.91 1.70 17.68
C ILE A 18 -8.24 0.57 16.70
N LEU A 19 -7.54 0.51 15.56
CA LEU A 19 -7.73 -0.52 14.54
C LEU A 19 -7.53 -1.95 15.09
N ARG A 20 -6.56 -2.14 16.00
CA ARG A 20 -6.26 -3.42 16.64
C ARG A 20 -7.37 -3.91 17.55
N ASN A 21 -8.15 -3.02 18.16
CA ASN A 21 -9.17 -3.39 19.13
C ASN A 21 -10.21 -4.31 18.48
N LYS A 22 -10.45 -5.47 19.09
CA LYS A 22 -11.44 -6.45 18.61
C LYS A 22 -12.88 -5.92 18.57
N SER A 23 -13.18 -4.88 19.38
CA SER A 23 -14.51 -4.24 19.41
C SER A 23 -14.70 -3.18 18.34
N THR A 24 -13.65 -2.78 17.60
CA THR A 24 -13.76 -1.85 16.49
C THR A 24 -14.62 -2.45 15.38
N GLY A 25 -15.77 -1.86 15.15
CA GLY A 25 -16.74 -2.34 14.17
C GLY A 25 -16.28 -2.11 12.73
N THR A 26 -16.90 -2.81 11.78
CA THR A 26 -16.52 -2.81 10.35
C THR A 26 -16.47 -1.39 9.74
N ASN A 27 -17.43 -0.52 10.07
CA ASN A 27 -17.45 0.84 9.52
C ASN A 27 -16.28 1.69 10.02
N GLU A 28 -16.01 1.64 11.32
CA GLU A 28 -14.89 2.34 11.93
C GLU A 28 -13.55 1.76 11.45
N PHE A 29 -13.47 0.43 11.31
CA PHE A 29 -12.28 -0.24 10.79
C PHE A 29 -11.94 0.24 9.37
N ARG A 30 -12.93 0.32 8.47
CA ARG A 30 -12.75 0.85 7.11
C ARG A 30 -12.28 2.30 7.11
N ALA A 31 -12.90 3.15 7.91
CA ALA A 31 -12.52 4.56 8.02
C ALA A 31 -11.07 4.71 8.51
N LEU A 32 -10.66 3.94 9.51
CA LEU A 32 -9.29 3.95 10.03
C LEU A 32 -8.26 3.47 9.01
N ILE A 33 -8.58 2.41 8.25
CA ILE A 33 -7.72 1.91 7.15
C ILE A 33 -7.49 3.01 6.12
N GLU A 34 -8.56 3.70 5.70
CA GLU A 34 -8.50 4.78 4.72
C GLU A 34 -7.70 5.98 5.25
N GLU A 35 -7.94 6.40 6.48
CA GLU A 35 -7.23 7.51 7.12
C GLU A 35 -5.73 7.21 7.31
N ILE A 36 -5.37 6.00 7.75
CA ILE A 36 -3.98 5.58 7.88
C ILE A 36 -3.32 5.54 6.50
N ALA A 37 -4.00 4.98 5.51
CA ALA A 37 -3.48 4.93 4.13
C ALA A 37 -3.23 6.33 3.55
N MET A 38 -4.10 7.30 3.83
CA MET A 38 -3.91 8.70 3.46
C MET A 38 -2.67 9.30 4.14
N LEU A 39 -2.51 9.13 5.46
CA LEU A 39 -1.37 9.67 6.19
C LEU A 39 -0.04 9.05 5.72
N MET A 40 -0.02 7.74 5.51
CA MET A 40 1.15 7.04 4.98
C MET A 40 1.44 7.44 3.53
N GLY A 41 0.39 7.59 2.72
CA GLY A 41 0.47 8.01 1.33
C GLY A 41 1.08 9.41 1.17
N TYR A 42 0.76 10.33 2.06
CA TYR A 42 1.38 11.68 2.07
C TYR A 42 2.92 11.58 2.13
N GLU A 43 3.44 10.74 3.00
CA GLU A 43 4.89 10.55 3.12
C GLU A 43 5.46 9.71 1.97
N ALA A 44 4.76 8.66 1.56
CA ALA A 44 5.18 7.81 0.44
C ALA A 44 5.26 8.57 -0.90
N LEU A 45 4.57 9.71 -1.02
CA LEU A 45 4.56 10.56 -2.21
C LEU A 45 5.50 11.76 -2.13
N ARG A 46 6.33 11.87 -1.08
CA ARG A 46 7.24 13.00 -0.84
C ARG A 46 8.23 13.27 -1.99
N ASP A 47 8.61 12.24 -2.72
CA ASP A 47 9.59 12.29 -3.81
C ASP A 47 8.96 12.39 -5.21
N LEU A 48 7.67 12.71 -5.30
CA LEU A 48 7.04 12.95 -6.61
C LEU A 48 7.73 14.13 -7.31
N PRO A 49 8.09 13.98 -8.59
CA PRO A 49 8.70 15.06 -9.36
C PRO A 49 7.71 16.21 -9.56
N LEU A 50 8.24 17.42 -9.50
CA LEU A 50 7.50 18.65 -9.79
C LEU A 50 7.99 19.24 -11.11
N GLU A 51 7.11 19.95 -11.81
CA GLU A 51 7.39 20.78 -12.99
C GLU A 51 6.75 22.14 -12.83
N ASP A 52 7.44 23.17 -13.30
CA ASP A 52 6.90 24.52 -13.25
C ASP A 52 5.91 24.73 -14.39
N VAL A 53 4.68 25.10 -14.05
CA VAL A 53 3.61 25.41 -15.00
C VAL A 53 3.15 26.85 -14.83
N LYS A 54 2.74 27.46 -15.95
CA LYS A 54 2.16 28.79 -15.95
C LYS A 54 0.74 28.75 -15.39
N VAL A 55 0.50 29.52 -14.32
CA VAL A 55 -0.81 29.65 -13.68
C VAL A 55 -1.21 31.11 -13.65
N GLU A 56 -2.46 31.39 -14.02
CA GLU A 56 -3.07 32.71 -13.88
C GLU A 56 -3.80 32.76 -12.52
N THR A 57 -3.31 33.62 -11.64
CA THR A 57 -3.95 33.90 -10.34
C THR A 57 -4.91 35.10 -10.48
N PRO A 58 -5.74 35.39 -9.49
CA PRO A 58 -6.58 36.60 -9.51
C PRO A 58 -5.80 37.93 -9.59
N LEU A 59 -4.48 37.91 -9.32
CA LEU A 59 -3.65 39.12 -9.28
C LEU A 59 -2.66 39.18 -10.44
N GLU A 60 -2.00 38.09 -10.78
CA GLU A 60 -0.97 38.05 -11.84
C GLU A 60 -0.76 36.64 -12.39
N THR A 61 -0.06 36.55 -13.49
CA THR A 61 0.44 35.28 -14.03
C THR A 61 1.79 34.93 -13.40
N CYS A 62 1.94 33.72 -12.91
CA CYS A 62 3.20 33.23 -12.32
C CYS A 62 3.54 31.81 -12.78
N MET A 63 4.81 31.43 -12.59
CA MET A 63 5.25 30.03 -12.71
C MET A 63 5.17 29.39 -11.32
N THR A 64 4.57 28.19 -11.22
CA THR A 64 4.35 27.51 -9.95
C THR A 64 4.52 26.00 -10.10
N PRO A 65 5.06 25.29 -9.09
CA PRO A 65 5.31 23.87 -9.17
C PRO A 65 4.00 23.06 -9.11
N MET A 66 3.86 22.11 -10.02
CA MET A 66 2.82 21.11 -10.01
C MET A 66 3.42 19.71 -10.17
N ILE A 67 2.68 18.66 -9.73
CA ILE A 67 3.14 17.28 -9.89
C ILE A 67 3.32 16.99 -11.39
N ALA A 68 4.55 16.62 -11.77
CA ALA A 68 4.91 16.35 -13.15
C ALA A 68 4.18 15.11 -13.70
N GLY A 69 3.63 15.24 -14.90
CA GLY A 69 3.12 14.13 -15.69
C GLY A 69 1.89 13.40 -15.16
N ARG A 70 1.40 13.66 -13.96
CA ARG A 70 0.21 13.02 -13.33
C ARG A 70 0.20 11.49 -13.44
N LYS A 71 1.37 10.86 -13.28
CA LYS A 71 1.58 9.43 -13.58
C LYS A 71 1.66 8.59 -12.30
N LEU A 72 0.62 8.62 -11.48
CA LEU A 72 0.49 7.73 -10.31
C LEU A 72 -0.47 6.58 -10.62
N ALA A 73 -0.16 5.39 -10.11
CA ALA A 73 -1.05 4.25 -10.06
C ALA A 73 -1.12 3.68 -8.65
N VAL A 74 -2.32 3.31 -8.21
CA VAL A 74 -2.55 2.56 -6.97
C VAL A 74 -2.96 1.15 -7.35
N VAL A 75 -2.29 0.16 -6.79
CA VAL A 75 -2.51 -1.26 -7.14
C VAL A 75 -2.74 -2.05 -5.86
N PRO A 76 -4.01 -2.19 -5.41
CA PRO A 76 -4.33 -3.03 -4.28
C PRO A 76 -4.13 -4.51 -4.59
N ILE A 77 -3.57 -5.24 -3.62
CA ILE A 77 -3.65 -6.70 -3.60
C ILE A 77 -5.05 -7.07 -3.09
N LEU A 78 -5.83 -7.72 -3.94
CA LEU A 78 -7.19 -8.10 -3.61
C LEU A 78 -7.20 -9.20 -2.53
N ARG A 79 -8.13 -9.17 -1.60
CA ARG A 79 -9.24 -8.22 -1.38
C ARG A 79 -8.89 -7.06 -0.47
N ALA A 80 -8.07 -7.29 0.58
CA ALA A 80 -7.86 -6.37 1.71
C ALA A 80 -7.23 -5.03 1.30
N GLY A 81 -6.34 -5.03 0.30
CA GLY A 81 -5.70 -3.82 -0.23
C GLY A 81 -6.67 -2.75 -0.73
N LEU A 82 -7.90 -3.15 -1.14
CA LEU A 82 -8.95 -2.22 -1.57
C LEU A 82 -9.29 -1.17 -0.51
N GLY A 83 -9.24 -1.55 0.78
CA GLY A 83 -9.55 -0.62 1.87
C GLY A 83 -8.62 0.59 1.94
N MET A 84 -7.41 0.49 1.37
CA MET A 84 -6.43 1.58 1.38
C MET A 84 -6.52 2.52 0.17
N VAL A 85 -7.24 2.13 -0.87
CA VAL A 85 -7.25 2.85 -2.18
C VAL A 85 -7.78 4.26 -2.04
N ASN A 86 -8.92 4.43 -1.37
CA ASN A 86 -9.56 5.75 -1.23
C ASN A 86 -8.69 6.74 -0.47
N GLY A 87 -7.94 6.30 0.54
CA GLY A 87 -7.00 7.15 1.28
C GLY A 87 -5.92 7.73 0.37
N VAL A 88 -5.39 6.93 -0.57
CA VAL A 88 -4.41 7.42 -1.55
C VAL A 88 -5.07 8.30 -2.61
N LEU A 89 -6.25 7.94 -3.10
CA LEU A 89 -7.00 8.75 -4.09
C LEU A 89 -7.44 10.10 -3.53
N ALA A 90 -7.68 10.21 -2.22
CA ALA A 90 -7.98 11.49 -1.57
C ALA A 90 -6.82 12.49 -1.69
N LEU A 91 -5.56 11.99 -1.71
CA LEU A 91 -4.36 12.82 -1.93
C LEU A 91 -4.13 13.16 -3.40
N VAL A 92 -4.31 12.19 -4.29
CA VAL A 92 -4.08 12.35 -5.73
C VAL A 92 -5.27 11.79 -6.51
N PRO A 93 -6.37 12.57 -6.66
CA PRO A 93 -7.61 12.09 -7.31
C PRO A 93 -7.42 11.67 -8.77
N SER A 94 -6.37 12.15 -9.43
CA SER A 94 -6.04 11.79 -10.82
C SER A 94 -5.28 10.45 -10.96
N ALA A 95 -4.90 9.81 -9.84
CA ALA A 95 -4.24 8.51 -9.86
C ALA A 95 -5.13 7.46 -10.55
N LYS A 96 -4.48 6.56 -11.28
CA LYS A 96 -5.17 5.41 -11.88
C LYS A 96 -5.16 4.24 -10.92
N VAL A 97 -6.18 3.39 -10.99
CA VAL A 97 -6.27 2.19 -10.14
C VAL A 97 -6.11 0.96 -11.01
N GLY A 98 -5.14 0.11 -10.66
CA GLY A 98 -5.03 -1.26 -11.15
C GLY A 98 -5.46 -2.24 -10.07
N HIS A 99 -5.53 -3.53 -10.38
CA HIS A 99 -5.88 -4.55 -9.39
C HIS A 99 -5.06 -5.80 -9.65
N ILE A 100 -4.57 -6.43 -8.57
CA ILE A 100 -3.94 -7.74 -8.59
C ILE A 100 -4.69 -8.66 -7.64
N GLY A 101 -5.22 -9.75 -8.18
CA GLY A 101 -5.83 -10.83 -7.41
C GLY A 101 -4.90 -12.03 -7.35
N LEU A 102 -4.59 -12.47 -6.13
CA LEU A 102 -3.75 -13.61 -5.86
C LEU A 102 -4.52 -14.62 -5.01
N TYR A 103 -4.36 -15.91 -5.31
CA TYR A 103 -4.76 -16.98 -4.41
C TYR A 103 -3.55 -17.85 -4.12
N ARG A 104 -3.59 -18.57 -3.01
CA ARG A 104 -2.59 -19.60 -2.72
C ARG A 104 -3.12 -20.95 -3.20
N ASP A 105 -2.30 -21.65 -3.96
CA ASP A 105 -2.58 -23.04 -4.30
C ASP A 105 -2.66 -23.88 -3.01
N GLU A 106 -3.71 -24.71 -2.90
CA GLU A 106 -3.97 -25.47 -1.67
C GLU A 106 -2.93 -26.58 -1.43
N VAL A 107 -2.24 -27.03 -2.48
CA VAL A 107 -1.26 -28.11 -2.42
C VAL A 107 0.17 -27.60 -2.32
N THR A 108 0.53 -26.65 -3.20
CA THR A 108 1.89 -26.12 -3.27
C THR A 108 2.12 -24.91 -2.35
N HIS A 109 1.04 -24.28 -1.87
CA HIS A 109 1.05 -23.01 -1.14
C HIS A 109 1.72 -21.84 -1.89
N GLU A 110 1.96 -22.02 -3.20
CA GLU A 110 2.49 -20.97 -4.04
C GLU A 110 1.40 -19.96 -4.40
N PRO A 111 1.72 -18.66 -4.46
CA PRO A 111 0.79 -17.64 -4.88
C PRO A 111 0.64 -17.67 -6.41
N HIS A 112 -0.60 -17.78 -6.85
CA HIS A 112 -0.98 -17.71 -8.26
C HIS A 112 -1.83 -16.47 -8.53
N GLU A 113 -1.59 -15.84 -9.67
CA GLU A 113 -2.41 -14.75 -10.18
C GLU A 113 -3.71 -15.32 -10.77
N TYR A 114 -4.86 -14.81 -10.32
CA TYR A 114 -6.14 -15.07 -10.99
C TYR A 114 -6.68 -13.81 -11.69
N TYR A 115 -6.14 -12.64 -11.38
CA TYR A 115 -6.54 -11.38 -11.99
C TYR A 115 -5.42 -10.35 -11.90
N CYS A 116 -5.06 -9.78 -13.06
CA CYS A 116 -4.16 -8.64 -13.12
C CYS A 116 -4.64 -7.66 -14.19
N LYS A 117 -4.97 -6.46 -13.78
CA LYS A 117 -5.28 -5.38 -14.70
C LYS A 117 -4.61 -4.10 -14.24
N LEU A 118 -3.58 -3.68 -14.98
CA LEU A 118 -2.79 -2.51 -14.66
C LEU A 118 -3.10 -1.35 -15.62
N PRO A 119 -3.00 -0.09 -15.16
CA PRO A 119 -3.20 1.08 -16.03
C PRO A 119 -2.07 1.22 -17.05
N SER A 120 -2.39 1.40 -18.30
CA SER A 120 -1.40 1.66 -19.37
C SER A 120 -1.15 3.18 -19.55
N PRO A 121 0.10 3.59 -19.83
CA PRO A 121 1.34 2.84 -19.72
C PRO A 121 1.78 2.73 -18.24
N ILE A 122 2.09 1.52 -17.77
CA ILE A 122 2.47 1.29 -16.36
C ILE A 122 3.94 1.63 -16.09
N GLU A 123 4.80 1.49 -17.11
CA GLU A 123 6.24 1.76 -17.06
C GLU A 123 6.60 3.23 -16.80
N GLU A 124 5.67 4.13 -17.05
CA GLU A 124 5.84 5.57 -16.84
C GLU A 124 5.30 6.04 -15.48
N ARG A 125 4.69 5.15 -14.69
CA ARG A 125 4.00 5.50 -13.45
C ARG A 125 4.84 5.21 -12.22
N THR A 126 4.67 6.04 -11.19
CA THR A 126 4.97 5.64 -9.82
C THR A 126 3.81 4.77 -9.33
N ILE A 127 4.11 3.56 -8.86
CA ILE A 127 3.12 2.55 -8.52
C ILE A 127 3.12 2.37 -7.01
N ILE A 128 1.98 2.61 -6.36
CA ILE A 128 1.79 2.29 -4.94
C ILE A 128 1.00 0.98 -4.86
N VAL A 129 1.66 -0.07 -4.41
CA VAL A 129 1.03 -1.35 -4.09
C VAL A 129 0.53 -1.28 -2.65
N THR A 130 -0.74 -1.60 -2.43
CA THR A 130 -1.36 -1.53 -1.11
C THR A 130 -1.84 -2.90 -0.64
N ASP A 131 -1.46 -3.25 0.59
CA ASP A 131 -1.97 -4.38 1.35
C ASP A 131 -1.91 -4.03 2.84
N PRO A 132 -2.99 -4.07 3.62
CA PRO A 132 -2.94 -3.68 5.03
C PRO A 132 -2.02 -4.55 5.89
N MET A 133 -1.70 -5.78 5.45
CA MET A 133 -0.91 -6.73 6.23
C MET A 133 0.23 -7.35 5.44
N LEU A 134 1.46 -7.08 5.84
CA LEU A 134 2.65 -7.78 5.33
C LEU A 134 3.06 -8.88 6.31
N ALA A 135 2.40 -10.05 6.22
CA ALA A 135 2.62 -11.18 7.12
C ALA A 135 3.83 -12.03 6.68
N THR A 136 3.63 -13.03 5.82
CA THR A 136 4.72 -13.89 5.30
C THR A 136 5.48 -13.29 4.12
N GLY A 137 4.97 -12.22 3.52
CA GLY A 137 5.56 -11.56 2.37
C GLY A 137 5.31 -12.24 1.02
N GLY A 138 4.72 -13.45 0.99
CA GLY A 138 4.53 -14.18 -0.27
C GLY A 138 3.69 -13.43 -1.30
N SER A 139 2.50 -12.98 -0.92
CA SER A 139 1.60 -12.21 -1.81
C SER A 139 2.24 -10.89 -2.26
N ALA A 140 2.96 -10.20 -1.35
CA ALA A 140 3.65 -8.96 -1.68
C ALA A 140 4.76 -9.18 -2.72
N VAL A 141 5.59 -10.21 -2.54
CA VAL A 141 6.65 -10.57 -3.50
C VAL A 141 6.04 -10.86 -4.87
N SER A 142 5.04 -11.74 -4.94
CA SER A 142 4.41 -12.10 -6.22
C SER A 142 3.72 -10.91 -6.89
N ALA A 143 3.04 -10.05 -6.13
CA ALA A 143 2.43 -8.85 -6.71
C ALA A 143 3.48 -7.92 -7.34
N VAL A 144 4.63 -7.73 -6.68
CA VAL A 144 5.72 -6.92 -7.23
C VAL A 144 6.34 -7.60 -8.45
N ASP A 145 6.53 -8.93 -8.44
CA ASP A 145 6.99 -9.70 -9.60
C ASP A 145 6.08 -9.48 -10.82
N PHE A 146 4.77 -9.61 -10.65
CA PHE A 146 3.80 -9.41 -11.73
C PHE A 146 3.80 -7.96 -12.25
N ILE A 147 3.89 -6.97 -11.36
CA ILE A 147 4.00 -5.58 -11.80
C ILE A 147 5.27 -5.36 -12.63
N LYS A 148 6.41 -5.91 -12.22
CA LYS A 148 7.68 -5.82 -12.95
C LYS A 148 7.61 -6.55 -14.30
N GLN A 149 7.00 -7.73 -14.37
CA GLN A 149 6.76 -8.47 -15.62
C GLN A 149 5.91 -7.66 -16.62
N HIS A 150 5.00 -6.83 -16.14
CA HIS A 150 4.20 -5.91 -16.96
C HIS A 150 4.90 -4.57 -17.25
N GLY A 151 6.17 -4.41 -16.88
CA GLY A 151 6.98 -3.24 -17.16
C GLY A 151 7.00 -2.17 -16.06
N GLY A 152 6.36 -2.39 -14.91
CA GLY A 152 6.41 -1.47 -13.77
C GLY A 152 7.82 -1.34 -13.19
N LYS A 153 8.29 -0.09 -13.01
CA LYS A 153 9.68 0.21 -12.60
C LYS A 153 9.79 0.94 -11.26
N LYS A 154 8.94 1.93 -11.03
CA LYS A 154 8.96 2.75 -9.82
C LYS A 154 7.90 2.25 -8.87
N ILE A 155 8.24 1.30 -8.00
CA ILE A 155 7.30 0.60 -7.13
C ILE A 155 7.54 0.99 -5.68
N LYS A 156 6.46 1.30 -4.99
CA LYS A 156 6.38 1.54 -3.54
C LYS A 156 5.36 0.57 -2.97
N PHE A 157 5.74 -0.14 -1.93
CA PHE A 157 4.83 -1.04 -1.21
C PHE A 157 4.39 -0.40 0.10
N MET A 158 3.11 -0.44 0.42
CA MET A 158 2.54 0.21 1.60
C MET A 158 1.69 -0.78 2.40
N ALA A 159 2.09 -1.04 3.66
CA ALA A 159 1.37 -1.90 4.58
C ALA A 159 1.10 -1.20 5.92
N ILE A 160 -0.10 -1.37 6.48
CA ILE A 160 -0.45 -0.76 7.78
C ILE A 160 0.30 -1.45 8.91
N ILE A 161 0.34 -2.79 8.92
CA ILE A 161 1.18 -3.55 9.82
C ILE A 161 2.02 -4.58 9.06
N ALA A 162 3.19 -4.90 9.61
CA ALA A 162 4.06 -5.92 9.06
C ALA A 162 4.64 -6.81 10.17
N ALA A 163 4.99 -8.05 9.82
CA ALA A 163 5.88 -8.88 10.61
C ALA A 163 7.32 -8.79 10.05
N PRO A 164 8.35 -8.95 10.90
CA PRO A 164 9.75 -8.94 10.46
C PRO A 164 10.02 -9.93 9.33
N GLU A 165 9.46 -11.13 9.43
CA GLU A 165 9.62 -12.21 8.45
C GLU A 165 9.14 -11.80 7.05
N GLY A 166 7.96 -11.15 6.96
CA GLY A 166 7.42 -10.67 5.69
C GLY A 166 8.19 -9.50 5.12
N LEU A 167 8.60 -8.58 5.99
CA LEU A 167 9.40 -7.41 5.61
C LEU A 167 10.76 -7.83 5.06
N GLU A 168 11.46 -8.74 5.74
CA GLU A 168 12.75 -9.26 5.29
C GLU A 168 12.64 -10.01 3.95
N ARG A 169 11.60 -10.84 3.80
CA ARG A 169 11.34 -11.57 2.57
C ARG A 169 11.10 -10.63 1.40
N LEU A 170 10.25 -9.63 1.57
CA LEU A 170 9.94 -8.66 0.51
C LEU A 170 11.18 -7.83 0.15
N HIS A 171 11.90 -7.32 1.15
CA HIS A 171 13.11 -6.52 0.93
C HIS A 171 14.22 -7.33 0.26
N LYS A 172 14.39 -8.62 0.62
CA LYS A 172 15.38 -9.51 -0.01
C LYS A 172 15.05 -9.83 -1.47
N ALA A 173 13.76 -10.04 -1.78
CA ALA A 173 13.32 -10.34 -3.15
C ALA A 173 13.37 -9.08 -4.04
N HIS A 174 13.06 -7.92 -3.48
CA HIS A 174 12.96 -6.66 -4.20
C HIS A 174 13.68 -5.52 -3.46
N PRO A 175 15.02 -5.50 -3.44
CA PRO A 175 15.77 -4.46 -2.73
C PRO A 175 15.69 -3.08 -3.41
N ASP A 176 15.17 -3.03 -4.61
CA ASP A 176 15.01 -1.84 -5.46
C ASP A 176 13.71 -1.07 -5.25
N ILE A 177 12.77 -1.63 -4.47
CA ILE A 177 11.51 -0.93 -4.16
C ILE A 177 11.58 -0.19 -2.81
N GLN A 178 10.71 0.79 -2.64
CA GLN A 178 10.51 1.46 -1.35
C GLN A 178 9.38 0.76 -0.58
N ILE A 179 9.59 0.49 0.71
CA ILE A 179 8.61 -0.19 1.57
C ILE A 179 8.24 0.73 2.72
N TYR A 180 6.95 0.99 2.86
CA TYR A 180 6.36 1.84 3.89
C TYR A 180 5.48 1.00 4.81
N VAL A 181 5.79 0.99 6.11
CA VAL A 181 5.10 0.17 7.12
C VAL A 181 4.59 1.07 8.23
N GLY A 182 3.28 1.06 8.49
CA GLY A 182 2.67 1.85 9.56
C GLY A 182 3.17 1.43 10.94
N HIS A 183 3.28 0.12 11.19
CA HIS A 183 3.87 -0.44 12.41
C HIS A 183 4.49 -1.82 12.14
N LEU A 184 5.70 -2.02 12.64
CA LEU A 184 6.36 -3.33 12.60
C LEU A 184 6.03 -4.08 13.89
N ASP A 185 5.30 -5.19 13.76
CA ASP A 185 4.88 -6.05 14.86
C ASP A 185 5.99 -7.04 15.25
N ARG A 186 5.74 -7.83 16.30
CA ARG A 186 6.77 -8.65 16.92
C ARG A 186 7.18 -9.86 16.08
N CYS A 187 6.22 -10.63 15.56
CA CYS A 187 6.46 -11.88 14.83
C CYS A 187 5.18 -12.42 14.17
N LEU A 188 5.29 -13.53 13.47
CA LEU A 188 4.15 -14.38 13.11
C LEU A 188 3.91 -15.47 14.18
N ASN A 189 2.65 -15.91 14.33
CA ASN A 189 2.30 -17.12 15.07
C ASN A 189 2.39 -18.37 14.16
N GLU A 190 2.05 -19.55 14.73
CA GLU A 190 2.08 -20.84 14.02
C GLU A 190 1.14 -20.87 12.79
N ASP A 191 0.05 -20.11 12.82
CA ASP A 191 -0.91 -19.99 11.72
C ASP A 191 -0.56 -18.86 10.74
N ALA A 192 0.66 -18.30 10.83
CA ALA A 192 1.15 -17.20 10.02
C ALA A 192 0.36 -15.86 10.17
N TYR A 193 -0.32 -15.65 11.30
CA TYR A 193 -0.89 -14.36 11.66
C TYR A 193 0.14 -13.46 12.34
N ILE A 194 0.07 -12.17 12.04
CA ILE A 194 0.89 -11.14 12.69
C ILE A 194 0.51 -11.02 14.18
N CYS A 195 1.49 -10.96 15.06
CA CYS A 195 1.31 -10.80 16.51
C CYS A 195 2.04 -9.55 17.04
N PRO A 196 1.32 -8.66 17.77
CA PRO A 196 -0.07 -8.74 18.24
C PRO A 196 -1.12 -8.62 17.13
N GLY A 197 -0.79 -8.02 15.97
CA GLY A 197 -1.63 -7.99 14.80
C GLY A 197 -2.94 -7.19 14.96
N LEU A 198 -3.87 -7.46 14.08
CA LEU A 198 -5.22 -6.89 14.07
C LEU A 198 -6.30 -7.91 13.61
N GLY A 199 -5.96 -9.21 13.55
CA GLY A 199 -6.80 -10.26 13.00
C GLY A 199 -6.72 -10.32 11.47
N ASP A 200 -7.77 -10.84 10.81
CA ASP A 200 -7.89 -10.82 9.36
C ASP A 200 -8.43 -9.46 8.89
N ALA A 201 -7.60 -8.69 8.19
CA ALA A 201 -7.98 -7.36 7.71
C ALA A 201 -9.09 -7.42 6.66
N GLY A 202 -9.07 -8.43 5.77
CA GLY A 202 -10.09 -8.60 4.73
C GLY A 202 -11.46 -8.82 5.35
N ASP A 203 -11.57 -9.75 6.29
CA ASP A 203 -12.83 -10.03 6.98
C ASP A 203 -13.32 -8.83 7.78
N ARG A 204 -12.43 -8.12 8.46
CA ARG A 204 -12.78 -6.92 9.23
C ARG A 204 -13.20 -5.74 8.35
N ILE A 205 -12.55 -5.56 7.16
CA ILE A 205 -12.93 -4.53 6.19
C ILE A 205 -14.30 -4.83 5.56
N PHE A 206 -14.55 -6.09 5.20
CA PHE A 206 -15.73 -6.46 4.41
C PHE A 206 -16.88 -7.04 5.25
N GLY A 207 -16.65 -7.34 6.52
CA GLY A 207 -17.66 -7.93 7.41
C GLY A 207 -18.05 -9.35 7.00
N THR A 208 -17.06 -10.16 6.57
CA THR A 208 -17.29 -11.51 6.05
C THR A 208 -17.21 -12.62 7.10
N LYS A 209 -16.98 -12.27 8.35
CA LYS A 209 -17.09 -13.15 9.54
C LYS A 209 -17.81 -12.47 10.67
#